data_be6142b67b88eb9d57b59f21afbc66b9
#
_entry.id   be6142b67b88eb9d57b59f21afbc66b9
#
_cell.length_a   1.000
_cell.length_b   1.000
_cell.length_c   1.000
_cell.angle_alpha   90.00
_cell.angle_beta   90.00
_cell.angle_gamma   90.00
#
_symmetry.space_group_name_H-M   'P 1'
#
loop_
_entity.id
_entity.type
_entity.pdbx_description
1 polymer ?
#
loop_
_entity_poly.entity_id
_entity_poly.type
_entity_poly.pdbx_seq_one_letter_code
_entity_poly.pdbx_strand_id
1 'polypeptide(L)'
;MTSQLFALCFDAHEPLRLAQFWSGVLGWKPADDPHGATLLPNDDTGFQLRFLPGQEPKNDQNRMHFDLTSSSLEDQQETVERALALGGRHIDVGQLPEEDHVVLADPDGNEFCVIGPDNNFLADCGFLGALACDGSQDVGYFWSRALGWPLVWDQDQETAIRSPHGGPKITWGGPPVAPKAGKNRLHFDLTPPEGSDWQTELDHLLSLGATRIDTGRQDEGRIELTDPDDNEFCLLTSR
;
A
#
# COMPACT_ATOMS: atom_id res chain seq x y z
N MET A 1 -18.21 5.17 -13.42
CA MET A 1 -17.35 5.95 -12.48
C MET A 1 -16.73 4.91 -11.57
N THR A 2 -15.52 5.11 -11.07
CA THR A 2 -14.73 4.11 -10.36
C THR A 2 -14.42 4.59 -8.95
N SER A 3 -14.17 3.67 -8.01
CA SER A 3 -13.72 3.98 -6.66
C SER A 3 -12.49 4.90 -6.67
N GLN A 4 -12.35 5.70 -5.63
CA GLN A 4 -11.14 6.50 -5.38
C GLN A 4 -10.33 5.84 -4.27
N LEU A 5 -9.04 5.63 -4.51
CA LEU A 5 -8.11 5.23 -3.45
C LEU A 5 -7.94 6.41 -2.48
N PHE A 6 -8.53 6.27 -1.29
CA PHE A 6 -8.54 7.34 -0.29
C PHE A 6 -7.31 7.25 0.62
N ALA A 7 -7.02 6.06 1.11
CA ALA A 7 -5.88 5.84 1.99
C ALA A 7 -5.25 4.46 1.83
N LEU A 8 -3.96 4.36 2.16
CA LEU A 8 -3.35 3.12 2.60
C LEU A 8 -3.29 3.12 4.13
N CYS A 9 -3.90 2.12 4.74
CA CYS A 9 -3.99 1.97 6.19
C CYS A 9 -2.96 0.95 6.69
N PHE A 10 -2.33 1.26 7.82
CA PHE A 10 -1.46 0.37 8.58
C PHE A 10 -2.12 0.03 9.92
N ASP A 11 -2.31 -1.24 10.21
CA ASP A 11 -2.60 -1.69 11.57
C ASP A 11 -1.31 -1.62 12.40
N ALA A 12 -1.23 -0.70 13.34
CA ALA A 12 -0.03 -0.34 14.08
C ALA A 12 -0.18 -0.53 15.60
N HIS A 13 0.87 -1.02 16.27
CA HIS A 13 0.90 -1.09 17.73
C HIS A 13 0.96 0.31 18.35
N GLU A 14 1.78 1.19 17.75
CA GLU A 14 1.98 2.57 18.19
C GLU A 14 1.77 3.53 17.00
N PRO A 15 0.50 3.84 16.61
CA PRO A 15 0.20 4.62 15.40
C PRO A 15 0.96 5.94 15.29
N LEU A 16 1.07 6.70 16.37
CA LEU A 16 1.79 7.99 16.37
C LEU A 16 3.28 7.82 16.12
N ARG A 17 3.90 6.79 16.70
CA ARG A 17 5.32 6.51 16.49
C ARG A 17 5.59 6.09 15.05
N LEU A 18 4.73 5.23 14.50
CA LEU A 18 4.86 4.77 13.12
C LEU A 18 4.63 5.92 12.13
N ALA A 19 3.64 6.79 12.38
CA ALA A 19 3.43 8.00 11.60
C ALA A 19 4.63 8.96 11.66
N GLN A 20 5.28 9.13 12.82
CA GLN A 20 6.50 9.95 12.93
C GLN A 20 7.65 9.38 12.10
N PHE A 21 7.84 8.06 12.10
CA PHE A 21 8.83 7.39 11.26
C PHE A 21 8.56 7.69 9.77
N TRP A 22 7.37 7.40 9.27
CA TRP A 22 7.01 7.60 7.87
C TRP A 22 6.97 9.07 7.46
N SER A 23 6.57 9.98 8.37
CA SER A 23 6.70 11.43 8.14
C SER A 23 8.15 11.84 7.93
N GLY A 24 9.09 11.29 8.72
CA GLY A 24 10.52 11.57 8.59
C GLY A 24 11.14 10.95 7.33
N VAL A 25 10.70 9.77 6.90
CA VAL A 25 11.19 9.10 5.69
C VAL A 25 10.64 9.77 4.44
N LEU A 26 9.31 9.95 4.34
CA LEU A 26 8.63 10.48 3.15
C LEU A 26 8.61 12.01 3.08
N GLY A 27 8.85 12.69 4.20
CA GLY A 27 8.69 14.14 4.29
C GLY A 27 7.23 14.61 4.28
N TRP A 28 6.26 13.69 4.45
CA TRP A 28 4.83 14.01 4.46
C TRP A 28 4.39 14.63 5.78
N LYS A 29 3.31 15.42 5.73
CA LYS A 29 2.85 16.18 6.88
C LYS A 29 1.79 15.41 7.68
N PRO A 30 1.91 15.37 9.02
CA PRO A 30 0.86 14.81 9.85
C PRO A 30 -0.41 15.66 9.79
N ALA A 31 -1.56 14.99 9.89
CA ALA A 31 -2.88 15.58 10.05
C ALA A 31 -3.60 14.93 11.23
N ASP A 32 -4.56 15.64 11.79
CA ASP A 32 -5.37 15.13 12.89
C ASP A 32 -6.26 13.98 12.40
N ASP A 33 -6.22 12.87 13.14
CA ASP A 33 -7.10 11.71 12.94
C ASP A 33 -7.59 11.22 14.32
N PRO A 34 -8.92 11.27 14.58
CA PRO A 34 -9.47 10.86 15.89
C PRO A 34 -9.31 9.37 16.18
N HIS A 35 -8.97 8.55 15.19
CA HIS A 35 -8.85 7.10 15.30
C HIS A 35 -7.40 6.60 15.28
N GLY A 36 -6.42 7.47 15.07
CA GLY A 36 -5.03 7.07 14.95
C GLY A 36 -4.11 8.21 14.56
N ALA A 37 -3.39 8.07 13.47
CA ALA A 37 -2.55 9.11 12.88
C ALA A 37 -2.68 9.08 11.37
N THR A 38 -2.60 10.24 10.74
CA THR A 38 -2.66 10.39 9.28
C THR A 38 -1.50 11.22 8.77
N LEU A 39 -0.95 10.82 7.61
CA LEU A 39 0.02 11.61 6.84
C LEU A 39 -0.59 11.99 5.50
N LEU A 40 -0.52 13.29 5.19
CA LEU A 40 -0.96 13.80 3.89
C LEU A 40 0.23 13.92 2.94
N PRO A 41 0.10 13.43 1.69
CA PRO A 41 1.15 13.59 0.69
C PRO A 41 1.37 15.06 0.38
N ASN A 42 2.61 15.39 0.03
CA ASN A 42 3.01 16.70 -0.49
C ASN A 42 3.49 16.61 -1.96
N ASP A 43 3.17 15.52 -2.60
CA ASP A 43 3.50 15.16 -3.98
C ASP A 43 2.25 14.67 -4.74
N ASP A 44 2.42 13.99 -5.87
CA ASP A 44 1.34 13.47 -6.72
C ASP A 44 0.83 12.07 -6.33
N THR A 45 1.14 11.58 -5.12
CA THR A 45 0.72 10.25 -4.65
C THR A 45 -0.79 10.04 -4.70
N GLY A 46 -1.58 11.06 -4.40
CA GLY A 46 -3.04 11.05 -4.60
C GLY A 46 -3.85 10.32 -3.51
N PHE A 47 -3.21 9.70 -2.51
CA PHE A 47 -3.85 9.09 -1.34
C PHE A 47 -3.03 9.38 -0.07
N GLN A 48 -3.66 9.27 1.08
CA GLN A 48 -3.01 9.49 2.37
C GLN A 48 -2.58 8.16 3.02
N LEU A 49 -1.66 8.23 4.02
CA LEU A 49 -1.37 7.10 4.89
C LEU A 49 -2.12 7.27 6.21
N ARG A 50 -2.73 6.19 6.67
CA ARG A 50 -3.40 6.13 7.97
C ARG A 50 -2.77 5.03 8.83
N PHE A 51 -2.53 5.34 10.08
CA PHE A 51 -1.97 4.41 11.06
C PHE A 51 -3.02 4.20 12.14
N LEU A 52 -3.63 3.02 12.13
CA LEU A 52 -4.76 2.67 12.98
C LEU A 52 -4.31 1.72 14.10
N PRO A 53 -4.89 1.80 15.30
CA PRO A 53 -4.53 0.87 16.37
C PRO A 53 -4.82 -0.58 15.97
N GLY A 54 -3.80 -1.42 15.96
CA GLY A 54 -3.87 -2.85 15.69
C GLY A 54 -3.12 -3.63 16.77
N GLN A 55 -3.69 -4.73 17.24
CA GLN A 55 -3.12 -5.56 18.31
C GLN A 55 -2.55 -6.88 17.79
N GLU A 56 -2.81 -7.22 16.52
CA GLU A 56 -2.36 -8.49 15.95
C GLU A 56 -0.83 -8.50 15.79
N PRO A 57 -0.16 -9.54 16.29
CA PRO A 57 1.27 -9.67 16.09
C PRO A 57 1.58 -9.90 14.61
N LYS A 58 2.72 -9.37 14.15
CA LYS A 58 3.23 -9.71 12.83
C LYS A 58 3.80 -11.12 12.84
N ASN A 59 3.15 -12.02 12.13
CA ASN A 59 3.52 -13.44 12.11
C ASN A 59 4.30 -13.83 10.85
N ASP A 60 4.21 -13.04 9.78
CA ASP A 60 4.80 -13.32 8.48
C ASP A 60 5.16 -12.04 7.73
N GLN A 61 5.77 -12.13 6.55
CA GLN A 61 5.99 -10.98 5.67
C GLN A 61 4.64 -10.36 5.26
N ASN A 62 4.64 -9.02 5.15
CA ASN A 62 3.46 -8.34 4.64
C ASN A 62 3.28 -8.64 3.16
N ARG A 63 2.04 -8.79 2.73
CA ARG A 63 1.70 -8.98 1.30
C ARG A 63 1.77 -7.67 0.49
N MET A 64 2.15 -6.58 1.14
CA MET A 64 2.35 -5.27 0.53
C MET A 64 3.48 -4.53 1.24
N HIS A 65 4.36 -3.90 0.48
CA HIS A 65 5.42 -3.05 0.99
C HIS A 65 5.66 -1.85 0.07
N PHE A 66 6.40 -0.86 0.57
CA PHE A 66 6.82 0.29 -0.21
C PHE A 66 8.14 0.02 -0.92
N ASP A 67 8.22 0.49 -2.17
CA ASP A 67 9.46 0.68 -2.90
C ASP A 67 9.74 2.19 -2.99
N LEU A 68 10.81 2.63 -2.32
CA LEU A 68 11.27 4.01 -2.34
C LEU A 68 12.36 4.15 -3.42
N THR A 69 12.21 5.10 -4.32
CA THR A 69 13.19 5.34 -5.40
C THR A 69 14.39 6.11 -4.91
N SER A 70 15.51 5.98 -5.63
CA SER A 70 16.72 6.76 -5.40
C SER A 70 17.22 7.34 -6.72
N SER A 71 17.74 8.56 -6.67
CA SER A 71 18.31 9.25 -7.84
C SER A 71 19.79 8.92 -8.08
N SER A 72 20.47 8.38 -7.06
CA SER A 72 21.87 7.95 -7.08
C SER A 72 22.13 6.95 -5.96
N LEU A 73 23.26 6.25 -5.98
CA LEU A 73 23.69 5.39 -4.88
C LEU A 73 23.91 6.16 -3.57
N GLU A 74 24.35 7.42 -3.65
CA GLU A 74 24.48 8.30 -2.48
C GLU A 74 23.10 8.62 -1.88
N ASP A 75 22.11 8.97 -2.72
CA ASP A 75 20.73 9.22 -2.30
C ASP A 75 20.06 7.95 -1.69
N GLN A 76 20.35 6.77 -2.24
CA GLN A 76 19.94 5.49 -1.66
C GLN A 76 20.50 5.32 -0.25
N GLN A 77 21.82 5.54 -0.09
CA GLN A 77 22.47 5.43 1.20
C GLN A 77 21.93 6.44 2.21
N GLU A 78 21.76 7.71 1.82
CA GLU A 78 21.17 8.75 2.68
C GLU A 78 19.75 8.40 3.13
N THR A 79 18.95 7.80 2.25
CA THR A 79 17.59 7.32 2.59
C THR A 79 17.62 6.18 3.58
N VAL A 80 18.53 5.21 3.40
CA VAL A 80 18.77 4.11 4.37
C VAL A 80 19.20 4.66 5.71
N GLU A 81 20.21 5.54 5.76
CA GLU A 81 20.72 6.15 7.00
C GLU A 81 19.63 6.94 7.74
N ARG A 82 18.82 7.70 7.00
CA ARG A 82 17.67 8.43 7.56
C ARG A 82 16.64 7.49 8.17
N ALA A 83 16.29 6.39 7.49
CA ALA A 83 15.35 5.40 8.00
C ALA A 83 15.90 4.72 9.29
N LEU A 84 17.19 4.35 9.31
CA LEU A 84 17.83 3.77 10.48
C LEU A 84 17.85 4.76 11.66
N ALA A 85 18.18 6.02 11.42
CA ALA A 85 18.19 7.07 12.46
C ALA A 85 16.79 7.31 13.06
N LEU A 86 15.71 7.06 12.30
CA LEU A 86 14.33 7.17 12.75
C LEU A 86 13.80 5.90 13.45
N GLY A 87 14.62 4.85 13.57
CA GLY A 87 14.28 3.61 14.27
C GLY A 87 13.90 2.43 13.36
N GLY A 88 14.12 2.54 12.08
CA GLY A 88 14.10 1.41 11.15
C GLY A 88 15.29 0.48 11.38
N ARG A 89 15.26 -0.68 10.75
CA ARG A 89 16.35 -1.66 10.84
C ARG A 89 16.48 -2.44 9.53
N HIS A 90 17.70 -2.91 9.26
CA HIS A 90 17.89 -3.90 8.21
C HIS A 90 17.20 -5.21 8.58
N ILE A 91 16.62 -5.88 7.57
CA ILE A 91 16.07 -7.22 7.69
C ILE A 91 16.50 -8.07 6.48
N ASP A 92 16.51 -9.36 6.69
CA ASP A 92 16.73 -10.36 5.65
C ASP A 92 15.37 -11.01 5.34
N VAL A 93 14.92 -10.86 4.10
CA VAL A 93 13.69 -11.48 3.57
C VAL A 93 14.02 -12.55 2.51
N GLY A 94 15.31 -12.94 2.41
CA GLY A 94 15.81 -13.88 1.41
C GLY A 94 16.26 -13.21 0.11
N GLN A 95 16.47 -11.89 0.10
CA GLN A 95 17.00 -11.15 -1.05
C GLN A 95 18.38 -11.66 -1.45
N LEU A 96 18.65 -11.68 -2.75
CA LEU A 96 19.92 -12.14 -3.28
C LEU A 96 20.98 -11.02 -3.22
N PRO A 97 22.28 -11.36 -3.06
CA PRO A 97 23.35 -10.36 -2.96
C PRO A 97 23.53 -9.50 -4.21
N GLU A 98 23.05 -9.96 -5.36
CA GLU A 98 23.09 -9.24 -6.64
C GLU A 98 21.93 -8.25 -6.85
N GLU A 99 20.94 -8.23 -5.96
CA GLU A 99 19.82 -7.29 -6.03
C GLU A 99 20.23 -5.92 -5.52
N ASP A 100 19.93 -4.87 -6.31
CA ASP A 100 20.39 -3.49 -6.08
C ASP A 100 19.51 -2.71 -5.07
N HIS A 101 18.59 -3.39 -4.37
CA HIS A 101 17.74 -2.77 -3.38
C HIS A 101 18.15 -3.13 -1.95
N VAL A 102 17.89 -2.20 -1.02
CA VAL A 102 18.11 -2.41 0.41
C VAL A 102 16.79 -2.66 1.10
N VAL A 103 16.66 -3.81 1.78
CA VAL A 103 15.45 -4.15 2.53
C VAL A 103 15.57 -3.71 3.97
N LEU A 104 14.58 -2.94 4.41
CA LEU A 104 14.45 -2.42 5.77
C LEU A 104 13.09 -2.80 6.36
N ALA A 105 12.99 -2.72 7.68
CA ALA A 105 11.73 -2.71 8.40
C ALA A 105 11.56 -1.40 9.15
N ASP A 106 10.33 -0.91 9.21
CA ASP A 106 9.93 0.19 10.04
C ASP A 106 9.89 -0.20 11.54
N PRO A 107 9.61 0.71 12.48
CA PRO A 107 9.58 0.41 13.92
C PRO A 107 8.58 -0.69 14.32
N ASP A 108 7.52 -0.90 13.55
CA ASP A 108 6.52 -1.95 13.77
C ASP A 108 6.83 -3.26 13.03
N GLY A 109 7.92 -3.27 12.25
CA GLY A 109 8.40 -4.43 11.52
C GLY A 109 7.80 -4.60 10.12
N ASN A 110 7.15 -3.59 9.57
CA ASN A 110 6.69 -3.64 8.18
C ASN A 110 7.87 -3.45 7.24
N GLU A 111 8.00 -4.35 6.27
CA GLU A 111 9.05 -4.33 5.26
C GLU A 111 8.87 -3.14 4.32
N PHE A 112 9.99 -2.62 3.83
CA PHE A 112 10.05 -1.71 2.69
C PHE A 112 11.41 -1.77 2.02
N CYS A 113 11.47 -1.40 0.75
CA CYS A 113 12.70 -1.40 -0.04
C CYS A 113 13.14 0.02 -0.38
N VAL A 114 14.46 0.24 -0.37
CA VAL A 114 15.08 1.43 -0.98
C VAL A 114 15.75 0.97 -2.26
N ILE A 115 15.17 1.33 -3.39
CA ILE A 115 15.51 0.85 -4.72
C ILE A 115 16.68 1.65 -5.27
N GLY A 116 17.63 0.97 -5.93
CA GLY A 116 18.76 1.61 -6.59
C GLY A 116 18.37 2.51 -7.76
N PRO A 117 19.26 3.42 -8.18
CA PRO A 117 18.95 4.45 -9.17
C PRO A 117 18.76 3.93 -10.61
N ASP A 118 19.21 2.72 -10.89
CA ASP A 118 19.17 2.14 -12.25
C ASP A 118 17.85 1.39 -12.55
N ASN A 119 16.86 1.48 -11.66
CA ASN A 119 15.56 0.85 -11.84
C ASN A 119 14.73 1.61 -12.88
N ASN A 120 14.73 1.12 -14.13
CA ASN A 120 13.97 1.73 -15.22
C ASN A 120 12.44 1.59 -15.06
N PHE A 121 11.96 0.59 -14.33
CA PHE A 121 10.53 0.39 -14.12
C PHE A 121 9.92 1.51 -13.27
N LEU A 122 10.67 2.05 -12.30
CA LEU A 122 10.23 3.14 -11.43
C LEU A 122 10.75 4.53 -11.82
N ALA A 123 11.48 4.64 -12.94
CA ALA A 123 12.17 5.88 -13.34
C ALA A 123 11.24 7.09 -13.55
N ASP A 124 9.95 6.86 -13.83
CA ASP A 124 8.93 7.89 -14.02
C ASP A 124 8.09 8.18 -12.75
N CYS A 125 8.43 7.55 -11.62
CA CYS A 125 7.73 7.71 -10.34
C CYS A 125 8.43 8.74 -9.44
N GLY A 126 7.69 9.24 -8.44
CA GLY A 126 8.25 10.06 -7.36
C GLY A 126 9.00 9.22 -6.33
N PHE A 127 9.34 9.81 -5.16
CA PHE A 127 10.10 9.15 -4.11
C PHE A 127 9.41 7.87 -3.60
N LEU A 128 8.09 7.89 -3.38
CA LEU A 128 7.30 6.67 -3.25
C LEU A 128 7.07 6.11 -4.65
N GLY A 129 7.89 5.13 -5.05
CA GLY A 129 7.91 4.58 -6.41
C GLY A 129 6.80 3.58 -6.66
N ALA A 130 6.63 2.62 -5.73
CA ALA A 130 5.57 1.62 -5.83
C ALA A 130 5.04 1.17 -4.47
N LEU A 131 3.82 0.61 -4.53
CA LEU A 131 3.28 -0.34 -3.58
C LEU A 131 3.45 -1.71 -4.22
N ALA A 132 4.47 -2.46 -3.79
CA ALA A 132 4.72 -3.81 -4.28
C ALA A 132 3.87 -4.80 -3.49
N CYS A 133 2.98 -5.51 -4.19
CA CYS A 133 2.02 -6.43 -3.61
C CYS A 133 2.30 -7.86 -4.06
N ASP A 134 2.13 -8.81 -3.13
CA ASP A 134 2.02 -10.22 -3.46
C ASP A 134 0.61 -10.50 -3.96
N GLY A 135 0.49 -11.05 -5.17
CA GLY A 135 -0.81 -11.33 -5.76
C GLY A 135 -0.72 -11.81 -7.21
N SER A 136 -1.83 -12.37 -7.67
CA SER A 136 -1.97 -12.90 -9.02
C SER A 136 -2.19 -11.79 -10.06
N GLN A 137 -2.05 -12.13 -11.34
CA GLN A 137 -2.39 -11.26 -12.45
C GLN A 137 -3.87 -10.81 -12.42
N ASP A 138 -4.77 -11.72 -12.01
CA ASP A 138 -6.21 -11.42 -11.93
C ASP A 138 -6.53 -10.33 -10.91
N VAL A 139 -5.77 -10.26 -9.81
CA VAL A 139 -5.92 -9.21 -8.81
C VAL A 139 -5.51 -7.83 -9.34
N GLY A 140 -4.48 -7.78 -10.18
CA GLY A 140 -4.13 -6.54 -10.88
C GLY A 140 -5.23 -6.07 -11.83
N TYR A 141 -5.88 -6.98 -12.53
CA TYR A 141 -7.05 -6.67 -13.38
C TYR A 141 -8.25 -6.20 -12.55
N PHE A 142 -8.49 -6.81 -11.39
CA PHE A 142 -9.51 -6.35 -10.45
C PHE A 142 -9.27 -4.89 -10.05
N TRP A 143 -8.07 -4.57 -9.55
CA TRP A 143 -7.74 -3.22 -9.09
C TRP A 143 -7.72 -2.18 -10.21
N SER A 144 -7.27 -2.56 -11.42
CA SER A 144 -7.36 -1.70 -12.61
C SER A 144 -8.81 -1.27 -12.89
N ARG A 145 -9.76 -2.19 -12.78
CA ARG A 145 -11.19 -1.90 -13.00
C ARG A 145 -11.82 -1.16 -11.84
N ALA A 146 -11.52 -1.54 -10.60
CA ALA A 146 -12.05 -0.93 -9.40
C ALA A 146 -11.68 0.56 -9.29
N LEU A 147 -10.40 0.89 -9.55
CA LEU A 147 -9.89 2.26 -9.49
C LEU A 147 -10.01 3.02 -10.82
N GLY A 148 -10.24 2.31 -11.94
CA GLY A 148 -10.19 2.89 -13.28
C GLY A 148 -8.78 3.33 -13.69
N TRP A 149 -7.76 2.75 -13.08
CA TRP A 149 -6.37 3.05 -13.39
C TRP A 149 -5.86 2.13 -14.50
N PRO A 150 -5.18 2.66 -15.53
CA PRO A 150 -4.65 1.85 -16.61
C PRO A 150 -3.59 0.87 -16.12
N LEU A 151 -3.53 -0.30 -16.74
CA LEU A 151 -2.38 -1.18 -16.67
C LEU A 151 -1.20 -0.48 -17.37
N VAL A 152 -0.09 -0.34 -16.64
CA VAL A 152 1.18 0.19 -17.15
C VAL A 152 2.23 -0.91 -17.32
N TRP A 153 1.93 -2.10 -16.81
CA TRP A 153 2.67 -3.34 -17.03
C TRP A 153 1.70 -4.52 -17.00
N ASP A 154 1.86 -5.46 -17.94
CA ASP A 154 1.06 -6.68 -18.05
C ASP A 154 1.86 -7.72 -18.84
N GLN A 155 2.83 -8.38 -18.20
CA GLN A 155 3.73 -9.36 -18.80
C GLN A 155 4.11 -10.44 -17.79
N ASP A 156 4.36 -11.64 -18.25
CA ASP A 156 4.88 -12.78 -17.46
C ASP A 156 4.04 -13.09 -16.19
N GLN A 157 2.73 -12.83 -16.23
CA GLN A 157 1.77 -12.94 -15.14
C GLN A 157 1.92 -11.87 -14.05
N GLU A 158 2.79 -10.89 -14.25
CA GLU A 158 2.92 -9.71 -13.42
C GLU A 158 2.06 -8.58 -13.95
N THR A 159 1.55 -7.74 -13.07
CA THR A 159 0.78 -6.55 -13.43
C THR A 159 1.20 -5.33 -12.63
N ALA A 160 1.04 -4.17 -13.24
CA ALA A 160 1.10 -2.91 -12.53
C ALA A 160 0.05 -1.94 -13.06
N ILE A 161 -0.56 -1.19 -12.16
CA ILE A 161 -1.43 -0.07 -12.48
C ILE A 161 -0.83 1.24 -11.98
N ARG A 162 -1.23 2.35 -12.55
CA ARG A 162 -0.86 3.68 -12.08
C ARG A 162 -1.99 4.66 -12.30
N SER A 163 -2.16 5.58 -11.37
CA SER A 163 -3.12 6.67 -11.54
C SER A 163 -2.80 7.51 -12.79
N PRO A 164 -3.79 7.91 -13.59
CA PRO A 164 -3.57 8.81 -14.71
C PRO A 164 -3.11 10.22 -14.27
N HIS A 165 -3.17 10.51 -12.98
CA HIS A 165 -2.73 11.78 -12.39
C HIS A 165 -1.29 11.74 -11.83
N GLY A 166 -0.59 10.61 -11.97
CA GLY A 166 0.76 10.41 -11.42
C GLY A 166 0.77 9.54 -10.15
N GLY A 167 1.77 9.74 -9.30
CA GLY A 167 1.97 8.99 -8.07
C GLY A 167 2.67 7.63 -8.28
N PRO A 168 2.68 6.78 -7.25
CA PRO A 168 3.31 5.47 -7.30
C PRO A 168 2.57 4.49 -8.20
N LYS A 169 3.27 3.46 -8.64
CA LYS A 169 2.66 2.26 -9.21
C LYS A 169 2.11 1.36 -8.10
N ILE A 170 1.06 0.59 -8.37
CA ILE A 170 0.67 -0.55 -7.56
C ILE A 170 0.95 -1.79 -8.40
N THR A 171 1.76 -2.70 -7.87
CA THR A 171 2.28 -3.85 -8.63
C THR A 171 1.90 -5.16 -7.98
N TRP A 172 1.72 -6.20 -8.78
CA TRP A 172 1.51 -7.57 -8.33
C TRP A 172 2.50 -8.49 -9.06
N GLY A 173 3.31 -9.20 -8.27
CA GLY A 173 4.46 -9.97 -8.77
C GLY A 173 4.12 -11.32 -9.41
N GLY A 174 2.84 -11.67 -9.51
CA GLY A 174 2.43 -12.95 -10.10
C GLY A 174 2.79 -14.17 -9.23
N PRO A 175 2.61 -15.39 -9.78
CA PRO A 175 2.90 -16.62 -9.06
C PRO A 175 4.42 -16.86 -8.88
N PRO A 176 4.86 -17.52 -7.78
CA PRO A 176 3.99 -18.11 -6.77
C PRO A 176 3.45 -17.09 -5.77
N VAL A 177 2.13 -17.04 -5.59
CA VAL A 177 1.49 -16.20 -4.57
C VAL A 177 1.59 -16.89 -3.22
N ALA A 178 2.10 -16.21 -2.21
CA ALA A 178 2.22 -16.77 -0.87
C ALA A 178 0.84 -17.07 -0.26
N PRO A 179 0.69 -18.21 0.47
CA PRO A 179 -0.54 -18.48 1.20
C PRO A 179 -0.82 -17.36 2.22
N LYS A 180 -2.07 -16.93 2.31
CA LYS A 180 -2.44 -15.91 3.29
C LYS A 180 -2.35 -16.46 4.72
N ALA A 181 -1.60 -15.76 5.57
CA ALA A 181 -1.38 -16.10 6.98
C ALA A 181 -2.04 -15.09 7.93
N GLY A 182 -3.37 -15.11 8.02
CA GLY A 182 -4.12 -14.19 8.88
C GLY A 182 -4.53 -12.88 8.18
N LYS A 183 -4.90 -11.86 8.96
CA LYS A 183 -5.29 -10.53 8.46
C LYS A 183 -4.07 -9.76 7.97
N ASN A 184 -4.18 -9.10 6.82
CA ASN A 184 -3.15 -8.20 6.33
C ASN A 184 -3.04 -6.96 7.24
N ARG A 185 -1.82 -6.56 7.55
CA ARG A 185 -1.56 -5.34 8.35
C ARG A 185 -1.71 -4.07 7.52
N LEU A 186 -1.53 -4.17 6.21
CA LEU A 186 -1.73 -3.08 5.28
C LEU A 186 -2.97 -3.36 4.43
N HIS A 187 -3.83 -2.35 4.27
CA HIS A 187 -5.03 -2.46 3.46
C HIS A 187 -5.43 -1.12 2.85
N PHE A 188 -6.16 -1.16 1.74
CA PHE A 188 -6.69 0.04 1.10
C PHE A 188 -8.03 0.45 1.69
N ASP A 189 -8.20 1.75 1.90
CA ASP A 189 -9.50 2.38 2.09
C ASP A 189 -9.93 3.05 0.78
N LEU A 190 -11.11 2.72 0.29
CA LEU A 190 -11.73 3.31 -0.89
C LEU A 190 -12.87 4.22 -0.51
N THR A 191 -13.10 5.25 -1.32
CA THR A 191 -14.35 6.02 -1.29
C THR A 191 -15.12 5.82 -2.58
N PRO A 192 -16.48 5.88 -2.55
CA PRO A 192 -17.27 5.94 -3.77
C PRO A 192 -16.84 7.13 -4.65
N PRO A 193 -17.04 7.05 -5.96
CA PRO A 193 -16.83 8.17 -6.85
C PRO A 193 -17.73 9.34 -6.46
N GLU A 194 -17.29 10.56 -6.76
CA GLU A 194 -18.04 11.76 -6.45
C GLU A 194 -19.44 11.72 -7.09
N GLY A 195 -20.46 11.97 -6.26
CA GLY A 195 -21.87 11.93 -6.68
C GLY A 195 -22.49 10.53 -6.77
N SER A 196 -21.78 9.46 -6.43
CA SER A 196 -22.31 8.11 -6.29
C SER A 196 -22.58 7.78 -4.82
N ASP A 197 -23.56 6.88 -4.59
CA ASP A 197 -23.77 6.31 -3.28
C ASP A 197 -22.91 5.05 -3.07
N TRP A 198 -22.62 4.75 -1.83
CA TRP A 198 -21.75 3.62 -1.47
C TRP A 198 -22.35 2.26 -1.81
N GLN A 199 -23.69 2.13 -1.89
CA GLN A 199 -24.34 0.86 -2.22
C GLN A 199 -24.11 0.51 -3.70
N THR A 200 -24.26 1.48 -4.58
CA THR A 200 -23.95 1.32 -6.01
C THR A 200 -22.50 0.90 -6.22
N GLU A 201 -21.56 1.51 -5.46
CA GLU A 201 -20.15 1.17 -5.55
C GLU A 201 -19.85 -0.21 -4.96
N LEU A 202 -20.50 -0.60 -3.86
CA LEU A 202 -20.40 -1.95 -3.30
C LEU A 202 -20.83 -2.99 -4.34
N ASP A 203 -22.00 -2.81 -4.96
CA ASP A 203 -22.52 -3.72 -5.97
C ASP A 203 -21.57 -3.82 -7.18
N HIS A 204 -20.91 -2.70 -7.54
CA HIS A 204 -19.89 -2.68 -8.58
C HIS A 204 -18.66 -3.52 -8.17
N LEU A 205 -18.08 -3.29 -7.01
CA LEU A 205 -16.91 -4.04 -6.52
C LEU A 205 -17.19 -5.54 -6.41
N LEU A 206 -18.38 -5.93 -5.90
CA LEU A 206 -18.82 -7.32 -5.86
C LEU A 206 -18.92 -7.92 -7.28
N SER A 207 -19.42 -7.16 -8.26
CA SER A 207 -19.50 -7.60 -9.66
C SER A 207 -18.15 -7.83 -10.31
N LEU A 208 -17.09 -7.15 -9.81
CA LEU A 208 -15.72 -7.32 -10.26
C LEU A 208 -15.00 -8.53 -9.61
N GLY A 209 -15.57 -9.12 -8.57
CA GLY A 209 -15.00 -10.28 -7.87
C GLY A 209 -14.61 -10.04 -6.41
N ALA A 210 -14.90 -8.86 -5.84
CA ALA A 210 -14.73 -8.66 -4.41
C ALA A 210 -15.69 -9.55 -3.61
N THR A 211 -15.28 -9.92 -2.40
CA THR A 211 -16.13 -10.66 -1.45
C THR A 211 -16.31 -9.84 -0.17
N ARG A 212 -17.55 -9.78 0.33
CA ARG A 212 -17.82 -9.08 1.59
C ARG A 212 -17.42 -9.94 2.77
N ILE A 213 -16.68 -9.34 3.73
CA ILE A 213 -16.35 -9.97 5.00
C ILE A 213 -17.49 -9.70 5.99
N ASP A 214 -18.05 -10.77 6.57
CA ASP A 214 -19.00 -10.64 7.67
C ASP A 214 -18.22 -10.69 9.01
N THR A 215 -17.90 -9.53 9.55
CA THR A 215 -17.20 -9.40 10.84
C THR A 215 -18.13 -9.53 12.03
N GLY A 216 -19.45 -9.64 11.81
CA GLY A 216 -20.45 -9.58 12.87
C GLY A 216 -20.49 -8.23 13.62
N ARG A 217 -19.67 -7.27 13.24
CA ARG A 217 -19.66 -5.88 13.72
C ARG A 217 -20.26 -5.00 12.64
N GLN A 218 -21.23 -4.17 13.02
CA GLN A 218 -21.66 -3.04 12.21
C GLN A 218 -20.69 -1.89 12.53
N ASP A 219 -19.54 -1.84 11.84
CA ASP A 219 -18.71 -0.65 11.87
C ASP A 219 -19.44 0.45 11.10
N GLU A 220 -19.97 1.42 11.83
CA GLU A 220 -20.60 2.59 11.25
C GLU A 220 -19.54 3.34 10.42
N GLY A 221 -19.73 3.37 9.12
CA GLY A 221 -18.90 4.19 8.21
C GLY A 221 -17.99 3.43 7.27
N ARG A 222 -17.86 2.07 7.34
CA ARG A 222 -17.06 1.29 6.39
C ARG A 222 -17.60 -0.13 6.20
N ILE A 223 -17.31 -0.71 5.04
CA ILE A 223 -17.62 -2.09 4.68
C ILE A 223 -16.30 -2.78 4.39
N GLU A 224 -16.05 -3.90 5.07
CA GLU A 224 -14.86 -4.72 4.85
C GLU A 224 -15.10 -5.70 3.71
N LEU A 225 -14.14 -5.77 2.79
CA LEU A 225 -14.15 -6.59 1.59
C LEU A 225 -12.82 -7.31 1.42
N THR A 226 -12.79 -8.36 0.59
CA THR A 226 -11.56 -8.92 0.06
C THR A 226 -11.53 -8.80 -1.46
N ASP A 227 -10.35 -8.65 -2.01
CA ASP A 227 -10.07 -8.80 -3.43
C ASP A 227 -10.04 -10.29 -3.84
N PRO A 228 -9.84 -10.63 -5.13
CA PRO A 228 -9.82 -12.03 -5.58
C PRO A 228 -8.73 -12.92 -4.97
N ASP A 229 -7.67 -12.33 -4.40
CA ASP A 229 -6.60 -13.06 -3.69
C ASP A 229 -6.73 -12.97 -2.17
N ASP A 230 -7.94 -12.71 -1.67
CA ASP A 230 -8.29 -12.62 -0.24
C ASP A 230 -7.59 -11.47 0.52
N ASN A 231 -7.05 -10.44 -0.15
CA ASN A 231 -6.51 -9.27 0.54
C ASN A 231 -7.64 -8.35 0.99
N GLU A 232 -7.62 -7.97 2.27
CA GLU A 232 -8.63 -7.09 2.84
C GLU A 232 -8.49 -5.66 2.32
N PHE A 233 -9.64 -5.03 2.11
CA PHE A 233 -9.76 -3.60 1.85
C PHE A 233 -11.12 -3.09 2.36
N CYS A 234 -11.26 -1.77 2.49
CA CYS A 234 -12.51 -1.18 2.98
C CYS A 234 -13.13 -0.24 1.94
N LEU A 235 -14.45 -0.27 1.85
CA LEU A 235 -15.24 0.77 1.21
C LEU A 235 -15.83 1.67 2.30
N LEU A 236 -15.45 2.95 2.31
CA LEU A 236 -15.97 3.94 3.25
C LEU A 236 -17.38 4.37 2.83
N THR A 237 -18.33 4.38 3.79
CA THR A 237 -19.73 4.73 3.53
C THR A 237 -20.06 6.18 3.91
N SER A 238 -19.14 6.85 4.62
CA SER A 238 -19.20 8.28 4.98
C SER A 238 -17.82 8.90 4.80
N ARG A 239 -17.78 10.15 4.39
CA ARG A 239 -16.57 10.98 4.33
C ARG A 239 -16.40 11.77 5.61
#